data_5f8d76b131f3584f3305d0cb507f1646
#
_entry.id   5f8d76b131f3584f3305d0cb507f1646
#
_cell.length_a   1.000
_cell.length_b   1.000
_cell.length_c   1.000
_cell.angle_alpha   90.00
_cell.angle_beta   90.00
_cell.angle_gamma   90.00
#
_symmetry.space_group_name_H-M   'P 1'
#
loop_
_entity.id
_entity.type
_entity.pdbx_description
1 polymer ?
#
loop_
_entity_poly.entity_id
_entity_poly.type
_entity_poly.pdbx_seq_one_letter_code
_entity_poly.pdbx_strand_id
1 'polypeptide(L)'
;MRIHHWVLIAGLLVIGTGCNTKAPSPQAPALLMPATIKDIMDSMVEPSGDYVFESVQEISDEHGITEKAPKTNAEWEGVRRHLFVLVEAPNLLTMQGRKAARPEDRSRNPLVENEPEEVQKLLDADRPSLIRRARRLQDAAVLALKAVDAKDKDALFHAIDGIDKACENCHLHYWYPNDQRAREAAKEDGITDY
;
A
#
# COMPACT_ATOMS: atom_id res chain seq x y z
N MET A 1 -85.97 -44.50 3.28
CA MET A 1 -85.59 -43.09 3.51
C MET A 1 -84.22 -43.06 4.08
N ARG A 2 -83.15 -42.83 3.25
CA ARG A 2 -81.71 -42.90 3.63
C ARG A 2 -81.19 -41.49 3.75
N ILE A 3 -80.85 -41.08 4.96
CA ILE A 3 -80.21 -39.77 5.28
C ILE A 3 -78.70 -39.93 5.16
N HIS A 4 -78.08 -39.19 4.21
CA HIS A 4 -76.63 -39.16 4.03
C HIS A 4 -76.06 -38.00 4.87
N HIS A 5 -75.19 -38.34 5.85
CA HIS A 5 -74.48 -37.36 6.61
C HIS A 5 -73.16 -37.01 5.86
N TRP A 6 -73.06 -35.74 5.47
CA TRP A 6 -71.76 -35.22 4.96
C TRP A 6 -70.92 -34.68 6.12
N VAL A 7 -69.78 -35.29 6.33
CA VAL A 7 -68.81 -34.82 7.30
C VAL A 7 -67.82 -33.90 6.56
N LEU A 8 -67.93 -32.59 6.85
CA LEU A 8 -66.95 -31.62 6.39
C LEU A 8 -65.65 -31.67 7.28
N ILE A 9 -64.56 -32.12 6.72
CA ILE A 9 -63.27 -32.04 7.37
C ILE A 9 -62.64 -30.69 7.02
N ALA A 10 -62.59 -29.79 7.99
CA ALA A 10 -61.85 -28.51 7.87
C ALA A 10 -60.37 -28.77 8.08
N GLY A 11 -59.57 -28.74 6.99
CA GLY A 11 -58.13 -28.83 7.06
C GLY A 11 -57.52 -27.51 7.57
N LEU A 12 -56.89 -27.56 8.73
CA LEU A 12 -56.15 -26.45 9.32
C LEU A 12 -54.76 -26.35 8.64
N LEU A 13 -54.58 -25.35 7.75
CA LEU A 13 -53.27 -25.04 7.13
C LEU A 13 -52.40 -24.28 8.15
N VAL A 14 -51.46 -24.93 8.77
CA VAL A 14 -50.42 -24.28 9.62
C VAL A 14 -49.33 -23.72 8.71
N ILE A 15 -49.36 -22.39 8.44
CA ILE A 15 -48.31 -21.67 7.75
C ILE A 15 -47.17 -21.47 8.75
N GLY A 16 -46.18 -22.34 8.70
CA GLY A 16 -44.95 -22.19 9.47
C GLY A 16 -44.10 -21.04 8.90
N THR A 17 -44.11 -19.85 9.51
CA THR A 17 -43.17 -18.78 9.25
C THR A 17 -41.79 -19.19 9.82
N GLY A 18 -40.97 -19.86 9.00
CA GLY A 18 -39.60 -20.13 9.32
C GLY A 18 -38.79 -18.84 9.35
N CYS A 19 -38.54 -18.28 10.56
CA CYS A 19 -37.55 -17.23 10.75
C CYS A 19 -36.14 -17.84 10.44
N ASN A 20 -35.67 -17.58 9.23
CA ASN A 20 -34.30 -17.94 8.84
C ASN A 20 -33.34 -16.94 9.51
N THR A 21 -33.08 -17.10 10.80
CA THR A 21 -32.02 -16.37 11.52
C THR A 21 -30.68 -16.90 11.04
N LYS A 22 -30.12 -16.22 10.02
CA LYS A 22 -28.73 -16.47 9.60
C LYS A 22 -27.85 -16.29 10.82
N ALA A 23 -27.22 -17.37 11.29
CA ALA A 23 -26.27 -17.31 12.40
C ALA A 23 -25.21 -16.23 12.07
N PRO A 24 -24.83 -15.35 13.03
CA PRO A 24 -23.78 -14.38 12.80
C PRO A 24 -22.52 -15.13 12.36
N SER A 25 -21.96 -14.72 11.22
CA SER A 25 -20.68 -15.27 10.78
C SER A 25 -19.62 -15.03 11.86
N PRO A 26 -18.71 -15.97 12.11
CA PRO A 26 -17.62 -15.74 13.06
C PRO A 26 -16.90 -14.45 12.71
N GLN A 27 -16.91 -13.49 13.62
CA GLN A 27 -16.20 -12.23 13.43
C GLN A 27 -14.72 -12.51 13.43
N ALA A 28 -14.02 -12.15 12.35
CA ALA A 28 -12.58 -12.29 12.29
C ALA A 28 -11.94 -11.53 13.49
N PRO A 29 -10.89 -12.09 14.11
CA PRO A 29 -10.23 -11.43 15.24
C PRO A 29 -9.74 -10.04 14.81
N ALA A 30 -9.86 -9.05 15.69
CA ALA A 30 -9.37 -7.71 15.45
C ALA A 30 -7.84 -7.75 15.25
N LEU A 31 -7.36 -7.13 14.17
CA LEU A 31 -5.94 -7.03 13.89
C LEU A 31 -5.28 -6.06 14.87
N LEU A 32 -4.15 -6.46 15.44
CA LEU A 32 -3.34 -5.58 16.29
C LEU A 32 -2.52 -4.64 15.37
N MET A 33 -2.70 -3.33 15.54
CA MET A 33 -2.06 -2.29 14.71
C MET A 33 -1.36 -1.24 15.58
N PRO A 34 -0.26 -1.59 16.26
CA PRO A 34 0.45 -0.67 17.15
C PRO A 34 1.19 0.46 16.40
N ALA A 35 1.63 0.18 15.16
CA ALA A 35 2.37 1.12 14.34
C ALA A 35 1.43 2.05 13.55
N THR A 36 1.82 3.31 13.39
CA THR A 36 1.20 4.28 12.49
C THR A 36 1.72 4.12 11.05
N ILE A 37 1.16 4.85 10.09
CA ILE A 37 1.71 4.93 8.73
C ILE A 37 3.14 5.46 8.79
N LYS A 38 3.38 6.55 9.54
CA LYS A 38 4.72 7.11 9.73
C LYS A 38 5.70 6.09 10.31
N ASP A 39 5.32 5.33 11.34
CA ASP A 39 6.18 4.29 11.90
C ASP A 39 6.57 3.22 10.86
N ILE A 40 5.64 2.83 9.99
CA ILE A 40 5.90 1.85 8.92
C ILE A 40 6.82 2.45 7.84
N MET A 41 6.61 3.73 7.48
CA MET A 41 7.50 4.43 6.55
C MET A 41 8.91 4.48 7.10
N ASP A 42 9.11 5.02 8.31
CA ASP A 42 10.42 5.23 8.94
C ASP A 42 11.17 3.91 9.22
N SER A 43 10.45 2.84 9.58
CA SER A 43 11.09 1.59 10.04
C SER A 43 11.18 0.48 9.00
N MET A 44 10.38 0.54 7.93
CA MET A 44 10.27 -0.54 6.95
C MET A 44 10.47 -0.05 5.51
N VAL A 45 9.67 0.93 5.07
CA VAL A 45 9.62 1.33 3.66
C VAL A 45 10.86 2.12 3.29
N GLU A 46 11.16 3.21 4.01
CA GLU A 46 12.31 4.09 3.74
C GLU A 46 13.64 3.32 3.78
N PRO A 47 14.00 2.58 4.86
CA PRO A 47 15.26 1.85 4.87
C PRO A 47 15.36 0.77 3.79
N SER A 48 14.22 0.21 3.35
CA SER A 48 14.22 -0.79 2.30
C SER A 48 14.31 -0.15 0.92
N GLY A 49 13.67 0.98 0.71
CA GLY A 49 13.80 1.81 -0.49
C GLY A 49 15.25 2.24 -0.70
N ASP A 50 15.86 2.83 0.32
CA ASP A 50 17.25 3.27 0.29
C ASP A 50 18.20 2.13 -0.10
N TYR A 51 18.06 0.96 0.53
CA TYR A 51 18.87 -0.19 0.18
C TYR A 51 18.74 -0.60 -1.29
N VAL A 52 17.50 -0.58 -1.80
CA VAL A 52 17.20 -0.93 -3.21
C VAL A 52 17.77 0.14 -4.15
N PHE A 53 17.57 1.42 -3.87
CA PHE A 53 18.11 2.54 -4.67
C PHE A 53 19.63 2.54 -4.72
N GLU A 54 20.29 2.21 -3.60
CA GLU A 54 21.74 2.12 -3.53
C GLU A 54 22.32 0.85 -4.18
N SER A 55 21.50 -0.16 -4.47
CA SER A 55 21.97 -1.45 -5.01
C SER A 55 22.42 -1.39 -6.46
N VAL A 56 21.81 -0.50 -7.26
CA VAL A 56 22.17 -0.25 -8.67
C VAL A 56 22.22 1.25 -8.91
N GLN A 57 23.36 1.74 -9.35
CA GLN A 57 23.60 3.17 -9.59
C GLN A 57 24.53 3.36 -10.79
N GLU A 58 24.32 4.43 -11.53
CA GLU A 58 25.31 5.00 -12.42
C GLU A 58 25.93 6.22 -11.75
N ILE A 59 27.23 6.16 -11.51
CA ILE A 59 28.00 7.20 -10.82
C ILE A 59 28.87 7.88 -11.84
N SER A 60 28.66 9.17 -12.12
CA SER A 60 29.47 9.99 -12.99
C SER A 60 30.36 10.91 -12.15
N ASP A 61 31.68 10.80 -12.31
CA ASP A 61 32.65 11.64 -11.63
C ASP A 61 33.79 12.09 -12.60
N GLU A 62 34.82 12.73 -12.10
CA GLU A 62 35.98 13.19 -12.88
C GLU A 62 36.80 12.06 -13.54
N HIS A 63 36.58 10.81 -13.13
CA HIS A 63 37.22 9.61 -13.68
C HIS A 63 36.36 8.90 -14.73
N GLY A 64 35.13 9.38 -14.94
CA GLY A 64 34.19 8.83 -15.92
C GLY A 64 32.91 8.27 -15.30
N ILE A 65 32.26 7.33 -16.00
CA ILE A 65 31.02 6.69 -15.56
C ILE A 65 31.36 5.31 -14.97
N THR A 66 30.89 5.08 -13.74
CA THR A 66 31.03 3.81 -13.04
C THR A 66 29.65 3.25 -12.70
N GLU A 67 29.41 1.99 -13.05
CA GLU A 67 28.18 1.29 -12.68
C GLU A 67 28.35 0.48 -11.39
N LYS A 68 27.46 0.67 -10.44
CA LYS A 68 27.29 -0.18 -9.26
C LYS A 68 26.12 -1.13 -9.50
N ALA A 69 26.31 -2.40 -9.25
CA ALA A 69 25.26 -3.42 -9.31
C ALA A 69 25.61 -4.61 -8.42
N PRO A 70 24.62 -5.43 -7.97
CA PRO A 70 24.88 -6.66 -7.23
C PRO A 70 25.72 -7.64 -8.07
N LYS A 71 26.80 -8.17 -7.50
CA LYS A 71 27.75 -9.09 -8.17
C LYS A 71 27.67 -10.52 -7.64
N THR A 72 27.30 -10.68 -6.39
CA THR A 72 27.24 -11.96 -5.70
C THR A 72 25.81 -12.40 -5.44
N ASN A 73 25.61 -13.70 -5.22
CA ASN A 73 24.29 -14.22 -4.81
C ASN A 73 23.80 -13.58 -3.50
N ALA A 74 24.70 -13.28 -2.57
CA ALA A 74 24.37 -12.66 -1.29
C ALA A 74 23.86 -11.22 -1.47
N GLU A 75 24.47 -10.46 -2.40
CA GLU A 75 24.01 -9.09 -2.72
C GLU A 75 22.62 -9.11 -3.39
N TRP A 76 22.41 -9.97 -4.40
CA TRP A 76 21.11 -10.17 -5.02
C TRP A 76 20.03 -10.55 -4.01
N GLU A 77 20.34 -11.46 -3.08
CA GLU A 77 19.45 -11.85 -2.01
C GLU A 77 19.21 -10.72 -1.00
N GLY A 78 20.20 -9.84 -0.80
CA GLY A 78 20.02 -8.59 -0.05
C GLY A 78 18.93 -7.72 -0.66
N VAL A 79 19.04 -7.39 -1.94
CA VAL A 79 18.04 -6.61 -2.68
C VAL A 79 16.67 -7.28 -2.63
N ARG A 80 16.62 -8.60 -2.85
CA ARG A 80 15.38 -9.37 -2.79
C ARG A 80 14.63 -9.22 -1.47
N ARG A 81 15.33 -9.31 -0.34
CA ARG A 81 14.72 -9.17 1.00
C ARG A 81 14.10 -7.80 1.21
N HIS A 82 14.76 -6.73 0.77
CA HIS A 82 14.23 -5.38 0.87
C HIS A 82 13.05 -5.13 -0.08
N LEU A 83 13.07 -5.70 -1.27
CA LEU A 83 11.93 -5.67 -2.18
C LEU A 83 10.70 -6.39 -1.62
N PHE A 84 10.86 -7.49 -0.88
CA PHE A 84 9.72 -8.09 -0.18
C PHE A 84 9.09 -7.14 0.82
N VAL A 85 9.88 -6.32 1.51
CA VAL A 85 9.32 -5.29 2.40
C VAL A 85 8.50 -4.27 1.60
N LEU A 86 9.01 -3.81 0.44
CA LEU A 86 8.29 -2.85 -0.41
C LEU A 86 7.02 -3.43 -1.04
N VAL A 87 6.94 -4.75 -1.23
CA VAL A 87 5.70 -5.42 -1.68
C VAL A 87 4.70 -5.57 -0.53
N GLU A 88 5.15 -5.92 0.67
CA GLU A 88 4.26 -6.28 1.78
C GLU A 88 3.85 -5.08 2.65
N ALA A 89 4.75 -4.10 2.88
CA ALA A 89 4.44 -2.94 3.69
C ALA A 89 3.22 -2.14 3.21
N PRO A 90 2.96 -1.96 1.89
CA PRO A 90 1.73 -1.32 1.42
C PRO A 90 0.43 -1.97 1.89
N ASN A 91 0.43 -3.29 2.12
CA ASN A 91 -0.72 -3.96 2.73
C ASN A 91 -0.96 -3.46 4.16
N LEU A 92 0.13 -3.21 4.91
CA LEU A 92 0.05 -2.65 6.26
C LEU A 92 -0.43 -1.19 6.23
N LEU A 93 0.06 -0.37 5.30
CA LEU A 93 -0.35 1.03 5.16
C LEU A 93 -1.86 1.16 4.89
N THR A 94 -2.42 0.23 4.13
CA THR A 94 -3.83 0.25 3.74
C THR A 94 -4.78 -0.44 4.72
N MET A 95 -4.32 -0.92 5.88
CA MET A 95 -5.20 -1.53 6.89
C MET A 95 -6.18 -0.49 7.44
N GLN A 96 -7.46 -0.87 7.50
CA GLN A 96 -8.52 0.03 7.96
C GLN A 96 -8.31 0.45 9.41
N GLY A 97 -8.41 1.76 9.68
CA GLY A 97 -8.25 2.33 11.02
C GLY A 97 -6.81 2.62 11.41
N ARG A 98 -5.83 2.36 10.54
CA ARG A 98 -4.44 2.75 10.80
C ARG A 98 -4.32 4.28 10.81
N LYS A 99 -3.65 4.81 11.82
CA LYS A 99 -3.42 6.25 11.98
C LYS A 99 -2.25 6.73 11.12
N ALA A 100 -2.30 8.00 10.70
CA ALA A 100 -1.21 8.62 9.94
C ALA A 100 0.08 8.68 10.76
N ALA A 101 0.01 9.20 11.98
CA ALA A 101 1.14 9.42 12.87
C ALA A 101 0.69 9.34 14.33
N ARG A 102 1.63 9.44 15.28
CA ARG A 102 1.38 9.51 16.71
C ARG A 102 0.91 10.92 17.11
N PRO A 103 0.21 11.09 18.24
CA PRO A 103 -0.28 12.40 18.67
C PRO A 103 0.81 13.46 18.89
N GLU A 104 2.02 13.03 19.24
CA GLU A 104 3.19 13.88 19.45
C GLU A 104 3.97 14.22 18.18
N ASP A 105 3.75 13.51 17.09
CA ASP A 105 4.43 13.78 15.81
C ASP A 105 4.03 15.15 15.24
N ARG A 106 4.99 15.79 14.57
CA ARG A 106 4.81 17.08 13.88
C ARG A 106 5.52 17.03 12.54
N SER A 107 5.11 17.92 11.63
CA SER A 107 5.85 18.20 10.40
C SER A 107 7.25 18.70 10.73
N ARG A 108 8.24 18.28 9.95
CA ARG A 108 9.62 18.78 10.04
C ARG A 108 9.79 20.11 9.30
N ASN A 109 8.96 20.34 8.29
CA ASN A 109 8.96 21.55 7.47
C ASN A 109 7.52 22.00 7.13
N PRO A 110 6.84 22.72 8.06
CA PRO A 110 5.44 23.13 7.88
C PRO A 110 5.19 24.05 6.68
N LEU A 111 6.25 24.53 6.00
CA LEU A 111 6.09 25.37 4.80
C LEU A 111 5.71 24.54 3.57
N VAL A 112 6.09 23.27 3.52
CA VAL A 112 5.85 22.40 2.38
C VAL A 112 5.11 21.11 2.75
N GLU A 113 5.28 20.64 4.01
CA GLU A 113 4.68 19.41 4.53
C GLU A 113 3.33 19.69 5.18
N ASN A 114 2.40 18.76 5.03
CA ASN A 114 1.18 18.72 5.82
C ASN A 114 1.48 18.29 7.27
N GLU A 115 0.76 18.88 8.22
CA GLU A 115 0.75 18.34 9.58
C GLU A 115 0.07 16.96 9.63
N PRO A 116 0.42 16.08 10.58
CA PRO A 116 -0.15 14.73 10.69
C PRO A 116 -1.67 14.66 10.71
N GLU A 117 -2.33 15.66 11.30
CA GLU A 117 -3.78 15.76 11.34
C GLU A 117 -4.39 16.04 9.96
N GLU A 118 -3.67 16.78 9.10
CA GLU A 118 -4.09 17.03 7.72
C GLU A 118 -3.92 15.79 6.86
N VAL A 119 -2.79 15.09 7.01
CA VAL A 119 -2.57 13.77 6.39
C VAL A 119 -3.70 12.82 6.78
N GLN A 120 -4.06 12.74 8.07
CA GLN A 120 -5.14 11.88 8.53
C GLN A 120 -6.48 12.23 7.88
N LYS A 121 -6.82 13.52 7.74
CA LYS A 121 -8.05 13.95 7.06
C LYS A 121 -8.09 13.52 5.59
N LEU A 122 -6.97 13.63 4.87
CA LEU A 122 -6.87 13.20 3.47
C LEU A 122 -7.05 11.68 3.34
N LEU A 123 -6.43 10.90 4.24
CA LEU A 123 -6.57 9.45 4.28
C LEU A 123 -8.01 9.00 4.56
N ASP A 124 -8.70 9.70 5.46
CA ASP A 124 -10.09 9.39 5.84
C ASP A 124 -11.07 9.82 4.73
N ALA A 125 -10.77 10.89 3.99
CA ALA A 125 -11.62 11.43 2.93
C ALA A 125 -11.62 10.56 1.66
N ASP A 126 -10.46 10.03 1.25
CA ASP A 126 -10.33 9.20 0.03
C ASP A 126 -9.45 7.97 0.26
N ARG A 127 -9.94 7.02 1.03
CA ARG A 127 -9.29 5.72 1.21
C ARG A 127 -9.02 4.95 -0.11
N PRO A 128 -9.91 4.95 -1.11
CA PRO A 128 -9.58 4.37 -2.41
C PRO A 128 -8.32 4.96 -3.06
N SER A 129 -8.04 6.26 -2.90
CA SER A 129 -6.80 6.88 -3.37
C SER A 129 -5.56 6.29 -2.69
N LEU A 130 -5.58 6.16 -1.36
CA LEU A 130 -4.50 5.50 -0.62
C LEU A 130 -4.24 4.08 -1.16
N ILE A 131 -5.29 3.28 -1.36
CA ILE A 131 -5.16 1.91 -1.86
C ILE A 131 -4.56 1.90 -3.27
N ARG A 132 -4.98 2.79 -4.17
CA ARG A 132 -4.41 2.88 -5.53
C ARG A 132 -2.93 3.24 -5.51
N ARG A 133 -2.51 4.21 -4.69
CA ARG A 133 -1.11 4.65 -4.57
C ARG A 133 -0.23 3.57 -3.94
N ALA A 134 -0.70 2.94 -2.87
CA ALA A 134 -0.03 1.80 -2.26
C ALA A 134 0.15 0.63 -3.25
N ARG A 135 -0.86 0.38 -4.09
CA ARG A 135 -0.79 -0.65 -5.14
C ARG A 135 0.27 -0.32 -6.20
N ARG A 136 0.45 0.94 -6.58
CA ARG A 136 1.53 1.35 -7.50
C ARG A 136 2.91 0.96 -6.98
N LEU A 137 3.17 1.21 -5.69
CA LEU A 137 4.43 0.79 -5.07
C LEU A 137 4.59 -0.74 -5.11
N GLN A 138 3.54 -1.50 -4.80
CA GLN A 138 3.57 -2.96 -4.90
C GLN A 138 3.90 -3.43 -6.31
N ASP A 139 3.21 -2.88 -7.32
CA ASP A 139 3.38 -3.27 -8.72
C ASP A 139 4.81 -2.97 -9.21
N ALA A 140 5.36 -1.80 -8.86
CA ALA A 140 6.74 -1.44 -9.18
C ALA A 140 7.75 -2.37 -8.48
N ALA A 141 7.57 -2.64 -7.20
CA ALA A 141 8.44 -3.54 -6.44
C ALA A 141 8.37 -4.99 -6.95
N VAL A 142 7.22 -5.45 -7.43
CA VAL A 142 7.08 -6.77 -8.09
C VAL A 142 7.86 -6.82 -9.41
N LEU A 143 7.91 -5.73 -10.18
CA LEU A 143 8.75 -5.67 -11.39
C LEU A 143 10.24 -5.76 -11.03
N ALA A 144 10.68 -5.04 -9.99
CA ALA A 144 12.04 -5.13 -9.49
C ALA A 144 12.39 -6.53 -8.98
N LEU A 145 11.47 -7.22 -8.30
CA LEU A 145 11.66 -8.62 -7.89
C LEU A 145 11.91 -9.56 -9.08
N LYS A 146 11.20 -9.37 -10.20
CA LYS A 146 11.42 -10.18 -11.42
C LYS A 146 12.82 -9.95 -11.99
N ALA A 147 13.30 -8.70 -11.98
CA ALA A 147 14.66 -8.37 -12.41
C ALA A 147 15.71 -9.04 -11.50
N VAL A 148 15.50 -9.00 -10.18
CA VAL A 148 16.36 -9.67 -9.20
C VAL A 148 16.37 -11.18 -9.37
N ASP A 149 15.22 -11.81 -9.62
CA ASP A 149 15.11 -13.25 -9.87
C ASP A 149 15.89 -13.67 -11.13
N ALA A 150 15.89 -12.81 -12.15
CA ALA A 150 16.67 -13.00 -13.37
C ALA A 150 18.15 -12.57 -13.23
N LYS A 151 18.52 -11.89 -12.14
CA LYS A 151 19.80 -11.21 -11.95
C LYS A 151 20.15 -10.25 -13.09
N ASP A 152 19.11 -9.56 -13.59
CA ASP A 152 19.21 -8.59 -14.66
C ASP A 152 19.37 -7.19 -14.05
N LYS A 153 20.60 -6.67 -14.09
CA LYS A 153 20.93 -5.35 -13.51
C LYS A 153 20.25 -4.20 -14.26
N ASP A 154 20.10 -4.33 -15.58
CA ASP A 154 19.53 -3.26 -16.40
C ASP A 154 18.01 -3.18 -16.19
N ALA A 155 17.36 -4.33 -16.14
CA ALA A 155 15.94 -4.40 -15.76
C ALA A 155 15.70 -3.91 -14.33
N LEU A 156 16.62 -4.19 -13.38
CA LEU A 156 16.52 -3.69 -12.01
C LEU A 156 16.67 -2.17 -11.96
N PHE A 157 17.64 -1.60 -12.68
CA PHE A 157 17.85 -0.15 -12.77
C PHE A 157 16.59 0.57 -13.27
N HIS A 158 15.96 0.06 -14.33
CA HIS A 158 14.69 0.63 -14.83
C HIS A 158 13.50 0.43 -13.88
N ALA A 159 13.45 -0.69 -13.16
CA ALA A 159 12.37 -0.95 -12.21
C ALA A 159 12.43 -0.05 -10.98
N ILE A 160 13.63 0.35 -10.55
CA ILE A 160 13.87 1.27 -9.44
C ILE A 160 13.24 2.65 -9.71
N ASP A 161 13.33 3.19 -10.91
CA ASP A 161 12.65 4.42 -11.34
C ASP A 161 11.13 4.34 -11.10
N GLY A 162 10.54 3.18 -11.37
CA GLY A 162 9.12 2.94 -11.07
C GLY A 162 8.77 2.97 -9.59
N ILE A 163 9.67 2.48 -8.72
CA ILE A 163 9.50 2.53 -7.26
C ILE A 163 9.56 3.98 -6.78
N ASP A 164 10.57 4.74 -7.24
CA ASP A 164 10.74 6.15 -6.90
C ASP A 164 9.50 6.96 -7.28
N LYS A 165 9.02 6.83 -8.52
CA LYS A 165 7.80 7.49 -9.00
C LYS A 165 6.56 7.13 -8.18
N ALA A 166 6.45 5.90 -7.71
CA ALA A 166 5.34 5.48 -6.87
C ALA A 166 5.41 6.11 -5.47
N CYS A 167 6.60 6.20 -4.88
CA CYS A 167 6.84 6.87 -3.61
C CYS A 167 6.50 8.36 -3.72
N GLU A 168 7.05 9.04 -4.73
CA GLU A 168 6.87 10.46 -4.96
C GLU A 168 5.41 10.83 -5.21
N ASN A 169 4.69 10.03 -6.00
CA ASN A 169 3.26 10.22 -6.24
C ASN A 169 2.42 10.19 -4.95
N CYS A 170 2.77 9.31 -4.00
CA CYS A 170 2.09 9.22 -2.73
C CYS A 170 2.46 10.39 -1.81
N HIS A 171 3.74 10.73 -1.72
CA HIS A 171 4.26 11.78 -0.88
C HIS A 171 3.74 13.16 -1.30
N LEU A 172 3.74 13.49 -2.58
CA LEU A 172 3.19 14.75 -3.11
C LEU A 172 1.69 14.90 -2.84
N HIS A 173 0.96 13.80 -2.72
CA HIS A 173 -0.46 13.86 -2.41
C HIS A 173 -0.75 14.05 -0.92
N TYR A 174 -0.02 13.32 -0.06
CA TYR A 174 -0.34 13.27 1.37
C TYR A 174 0.61 14.07 2.25
N TRP A 175 1.90 14.09 1.93
CA TRP A 175 2.90 14.59 2.85
C TRP A 175 3.36 16.02 2.51
N TYR A 176 3.91 16.26 1.31
CA TYR A 176 4.45 17.57 0.93
C TYR A 176 3.84 18.15 -0.36
N PRO A 177 2.51 18.38 -0.37
CA PRO A 177 1.83 18.86 -1.57
C PRO A 177 2.26 20.29 -2.00
N ASN A 178 2.91 21.04 -1.12
CA ASN A 178 3.35 22.42 -1.35
C ASN A 178 4.83 22.52 -1.73
N ASP A 179 5.56 21.41 -1.84
CA ASP A 179 6.94 21.42 -2.31
C ASP A 179 6.98 21.64 -3.84
N GLN A 180 7.31 22.88 -4.24
CA GLN A 180 7.33 23.25 -5.66
C GLN A 180 8.42 22.53 -6.43
N ARG A 181 9.61 22.27 -5.81
CA ARG A 181 10.71 21.58 -6.47
C ARG A 181 10.35 20.12 -6.74
N ALA A 182 9.80 19.44 -5.73
CA ALA A 182 9.33 18.08 -5.89
C ALA A 182 8.23 17.97 -6.95
N ARG A 183 7.30 18.95 -6.99
CA ARG A 183 6.23 19.00 -8.01
C ARG A 183 6.76 19.26 -9.43
N GLU A 184 7.81 20.05 -9.58
CA GLU A 184 8.45 20.31 -10.88
C GLU A 184 9.18 19.06 -11.37
N ALA A 185 9.99 18.42 -10.51
CA ALA A 185 10.66 17.16 -10.82
C ALA A 185 9.64 16.06 -11.18
N ALA A 186 8.58 15.91 -10.40
CA ALA A 186 7.54 14.93 -10.67
C ALA A 186 6.87 15.11 -12.05
N LYS A 187 6.69 16.36 -12.52
CA LYS A 187 6.16 16.64 -13.86
C LYS A 187 7.13 16.21 -14.97
N GLU A 188 8.43 16.48 -14.77
CA GLU A 188 9.48 16.04 -15.70
C GLU A 188 9.52 14.52 -15.79
N ASP A 189 9.30 13.81 -14.69
CA ASP A 189 9.21 12.35 -14.60
C ASP A 189 7.86 11.77 -15.06
N GLY A 190 6.93 12.62 -15.47
CA GLY A 190 5.61 12.21 -15.96
C GLY A 190 4.61 11.79 -14.88
N ILE A 191 4.84 12.18 -13.62
CA ILE A 191 3.91 11.98 -12.51
C ILE A 191 2.88 13.11 -12.53
N THR A 192 1.63 12.82 -12.86
CA THR A 192 0.61 13.86 -13.12
C THR A 192 -0.63 13.79 -12.25
N ASP A 193 -0.83 12.72 -11.49
CA ASP A 193 -2.06 12.43 -10.74
C ASP A 193 -1.84 12.34 -9.21
N TYR A 194 -1.09 13.28 -8.66
CA TYR A 194 -0.86 13.43 -7.24
C TYR A 194 -1.73 14.49 -6.59
#